data_519a17ab3443efb298b9e0aeda502087
#
_entry.id   519a17ab3443efb298b9e0aeda502087
#
_cell.length_a   1.000
_cell.length_b   1.000
_cell.length_c   1.000
_cell.angle_alpha   90.00
_cell.angle_beta   90.00
_cell.angle_gamma   90.00
#
_symmetry.space_group_name_H-M   'P 1'
#
loop_
_entity.id
_entity.type
_entity.pdbx_description
1 polymer ?
#
loop_
_entity_poly.entity_id
_entity_poly.type
_entity_poly.pdbx_seq_one_letter_code
_entity_poly.pdbx_strand_id
1 'polypeptide(L)'
;PRQVYPGIWVCSPLVMPGLYKGLPLRLNKLSISVTIKASSFVLGFVNPMLWTYNPITARIINLRKFSLKIYHAVDAVQEQPDMPFSLIMNEERSLCRQVDHVFVTSPKLRESLEPYSKRIKFHPNVVDYDHFSKSLGIKSEDLPGDLASIPEPRIGFIGAISDYKLSIELIADLAKSNPSLNFVFIGPTEEGEAFTNLKSWSESKNIYCLGPKKYCDLPLYCAGFACGWLPLRKNKYTASMFPMKFFEYLAAGLPV
;
A
#
# COMPACT_ATOMS: atom_id res chain seq x y z
N PRO A 1 -1.48 12.66 21.59
CA PRO A 1 -0.55 11.66 21.05
C PRO A 1 -0.47 10.42 21.94
N ARG A 2 -0.47 9.23 21.32
CA ARG A 2 -0.25 7.94 21.99
C ARG A 2 1.06 7.36 21.47
N GLN A 3 1.98 7.03 22.38
CA GLN A 3 3.21 6.35 21.99
C GLN A 3 2.89 4.90 21.61
N VAL A 4 3.37 4.47 20.45
CA VAL A 4 3.20 3.11 19.92
C VAL A 4 4.52 2.35 19.88
N TYR A 5 5.64 3.09 19.84
CA TYR A 5 7.00 2.58 19.85
C TYR A 5 7.94 3.62 20.46
N PRO A 6 9.13 3.28 20.94
CA PRO A 6 10.12 4.28 21.35
C PRO A 6 10.37 5.29 20.23
N GLY A 7 10.13 6.57 20.51
CA GLY A 7 10.27 7.67 19.55
C GLY A 7 9.16 7.79 18.51
N ILE A 8 8.16 6.91 18.47
CA ILE A 8 7.03 6.97 17.51
C ILE A 8 5.72 7.23 18.26
N TRP A 9 5.03 8.29 17.82
CA TRP A 9 3.77 8.74 18.39
C TRP A 9 2.69 8.80 17.31
N VAL A 10 1.50 8.32 17.64
CA VAL A 10 0.31 8.42 16.77
C VAL A 10 -0.62 9.50 17.30
N CYS A 11 -1.03 10.38 16.41
CA CYS A 11 -1.99 11.46 16.69
C CYS A 11 -3.16 11.32 15.71
N SER A 12 -4.38 11.17 16.23
CA SER A 12 -5.59 11.02 15.43
C SER A 12 -6.46 12.28 15.55
N PRO A 13 -6.42 13.19 14.56
CA PRO A 13 -7.32 14.36 14.57
C PRO A 13 -8.76 13.90 14.34
N LEU A 14 -9.71 14.60 14.94
CA LEU A 14 -11.12 14.46 14.59
C LEU A 14 -11.37 15.15 13.26
N VAL A 15 -11.91 14.43 12.30
CA VAL A 15 -12.24 14.97 10.97
C VAL A 15 -13.68 14.64 10.60
N MET A 16 -14.31 15.56 9.88
CA MET A 16 -15.66 15.36 9.33
C MET A 16 -15.56 14.84 7.89
N PRO A 17 -16.53 14.04 7.42
CA PRO A 17 -16.67 13.72 6.00
C PRO A 17 -16.70 14.97 5.13
N GLY A 18 -16.13 14.91 3.91
CA GLY A 18 -16.10 16.05 2.99
C GLY A 18 -14.81 16.87 3.02
N LEU A 19 -13.65 16.19 2.98
CA LEU A 19 -12.30 16.78 3.00
C LEU A 19 -11.99 17.76 1.87
N TYR A 20 -12.79 17.77 0.80
CA TYR A 20 -12.37 18.47 -0.45
C TYR A 20 -12.91 19.88 -0.60
N LYS A 21 -14.00 20.29 0.06
CA LYS A 21 -14.59 21.63 -0.11
C LYS A 21 -15.49 22.06 1.06
N GLY A 22 -15.85 23.33 1.08
CA GLY A 22 -16.89 23.90 1.95
C GLY A 22 -16.49 24.01 3.43
N LEU A 23 -17.49 24.02 4.29
CA LEU A 23 -17.36 24.12 5.75
C LEU A 23 -16.59 22.93 6.36
N PRO A 24 -16.85 21.65 5.94
CA PRO A 24 -16.09 20.50 6.46
C PRO A 24 -14.57 20.66 6.24
N LEU A 25 -14.13 21.10 5.06
CA LEU A 25 -12.70 21.36 4.82
C LEU A 25 -12.11 22.39 5.78
N ARG A 26 -12.84 23.49 6.07
CA ARG A 26 -12.36 24.53 7.01
C ARG A 26 -12.22 24.01 8.43
N LEU A 27 -13.22 23.26 8.91
CA LEU A 27 -13.22 22.65 10.23
C LEU A 27 -12.10 21.60 10.35
N ASN A 28 -11.92 20.77 9.33
CA ASN A 28 -10.85 19.75 9.28
C ASN A 28 -9.46 20.39 9.29
N LYS A 29 -9.25 21.49 8.55
CA LYS A 29 -8.01 22.28 8.61
C LYS A 29 -7.72 22.77 10.03
N LEU A 30 -8.73 23.30 10.71
CA LEU A 30 -8.59 23.77 12.08
C LEU A 30 -8.25 22.63 13.02
N SER A 31 -9.02 21.53 13.00
CA SER A 31 -8.80 20.35 13.84
C SER A 31 -7.39 19.79 13.66
N ILE A 32 -6.97 19.56 12.41
CA ILE A 32 -5.63 19.04 12.09
C ILE A 32 -4.54 20.01 12.55
N SER A 33 -4.72 21.32 12.30
CA SER A 33 -3.76 22.34 12.74
C SER A 33 -3.59 22.40 14.25
N VAL A 34 -4.69 22.31 14.99
CA VAL A 34 -4.68 22.26 16.47
C VAL A 34 -4.01 20.99 16.96
N THR A 35 -4.35 19.83 16.37
CA THR A 35 -3.73 18.55 16.72
C THR A 35 -2.22 18.58 16.49
N ILE A 36 -1.75 19.06 15.33
CA ILE A 36 -0.32 19.18 15.04
C ILE A 36 0.36 20.10 16.05
N LYS A 37 -0.21 21.29 16.29
CA LYS A 37 0.37 22.28 17.22
C LYS A 37 0.46 21.73 18.65
N ALA A 38 -0.63 21.14 19.15
CA ALA A 38 -0.67 20.58 20.50
C ALA A 38 0.29 19.41 20.65
N SER A 39 0.33 18.51 19.66
CA SER A 39 1.24 17.36 19.66
C SER A 39 2.70 17.80 19.59
N SER A 40 3.04 18.77 18.75
CA SER A 40 4.39 19.33 18.65
C SER A 40 4.83 19.96 19.96
N PHE A 41 3.94 20.69 20.63
CA PHE A 41 4.23 21.30 21.93
C PHE A 41 4.47 20.23 23.02
N VAL A 42 3.57 19.25 23.14
CA VAL A 42 3.67 18.19 24.15
C VAL A 42 4.92 17.31 23.95
N LEU A 43 5.31 17.08 22.68
CA LEU A 43 6.46 16.26 22.33
C LEU A 43 7.77 17.07 22.22
N GLY A 44 7.74 18.39 22.48
CA GLY A 44 8.93 19.25 22.47
C GLY A 44 9.54 19.45 21.07
N PHE A 45 8.75 19.36 20.00
CA PHE A 45 9.27 19.55 18.63
C PHE A 45 9.60 21.03 18.38
N VAL A 46 10.87 21.29 18.10
CA VAL A 46 11.38 22.58 17.66
C VAL A 46 11.71 22.48 16.17
N ASN A 47 11.16 23.39 15.35
CA ASN A 47 11.35 23.39 13.89
C ASN A 47 11.05 22.02 13.23
N PRO A 48 9.81 21.51 13.36
CA PRO A 48 9.48 20.17 12.86
C PRO A 48 9.64 20.06 11.33
N MET A 49 10.01 18.88 10.86
CA MET A 49 9.95 18.50 9.46
C MET A 49 8.59 17.89 9.15
N LEU A 50 8.15 18.05 7.90
CA LEU A 50 6.98 17.37 7.35
C LEU A 50 7.43 16.29 6.36
N TRP A 51 7.03 15.05 6.61
CA TRP A 51 7.08 13.98 5.64
C TRP A 51 5.66 13.51 5.36
N THR A 52 5.21 13.60 4.13
CA THR A 52 3.84 13.25 3.75
C THR A 52 3.78 12.33 2.57
N TYR A 53 2.82 11.40 2.62
CA TYR A 53 2.43 10.52 1.51
C TYR A 53 1.12 10.96 0.84
N ASN A 54 0.45 11.96 1.42
CA ASN A 54 -0.87 12.38 0.97
C ASN A 54 -0.78 13.54 -0.03
N PRO A 55 -1.23 13.36 -1.30
CA PRO A 55 -1.14 14.38 -2.34
C PRO A 55 -1.91 15.67 -2.04
N ILE A 56 -2.94 15.62 -1.20
CA ILE A 56 -3.74 16.82 -0.83
C ILE A 56 -3.21 17.55 0.41
N THR A 57 -2.02 17.23 0.89
CA THR A 57 -1.47 17.81 2.13
C THR A 57 -1.43 19.32 2.11
N ALA A 58 -1.00 19.95 1.02
CA ALA A 58 -0.96 21.42 0.92
C ALA A 58 -2.34 22.07 1.04
N ARG A 59 -3.40 21.32 0.69
CA ARG A 59 -4.78 21.79 0.85
C ARG A 59 -5.22 21.78 2.31
N ILE A 60 -4.68 20.89 3.14
CA ILE A 60 -5.15 20.62 4.50
C ILE A 60 -4.24 21.27 5.54
N ILE A 61 -2.93 21.31 5.31
CA ILE A 61 -1.91 21.77 6.28
C ILE A 61 -1.21 23.01 5.77
N ASN A 62 -0.88 23.94 6.68
CA ASN A 62 -0.04 25.09 6.35
C ASN A 62 1.45 24.66 6.32
N LEU A 63 1.98 24.49 5.13
CA LEU A 63 3.36 24.03 4.89
C LEU A 63 4.44 25.00 5.44
N ARG A 64 4.13 26.28 5.62
CA ARG A 64 5.10 27.30 6.13
C ARG A 64 5.55 27.04 7.57
N LYS A 65 4.87 26.15 8.30
CA LYS A 65 5.19 25.82 9.69
C LYS A 65 6.29 24.78 9.84
N PHE A 66 6.81 24.26 8.74
CA PHE A 66 7.79 23.17 8.74
C PHE A 66 9.10 23.64 8.14
N SER A 67 10.20 23.28 8.79
CA SER A 67 11.57 23.63 8.38
C SER A 67 12.00 22.90 7.09
N LEU A 68 11.58 21.66 6.93
CA LEU A 68 11.79 20.83 5.75
C LEU A 68 10.49 20.14 5.40
N LYS A 69 10.17 20.08 4.10
CA LYS A 69 8.94 19.48 3.59
C LYS A 69 9.29 18.47 2.52
N ILE A 70 8.86 17.22 2.74
CA ILE A 70 9.08 16.09 1.85
C ILE A 70 7.74 15.50 1.46
N TYR A 71 7.52 15.38 0.17
CA TYR A 71 6.41 14.58 -0.38
C TYR A 71 6.97 13.27 -0.94
N HIS A 72 6.44 12.14 -0.47
CA HIS A 72 6.81 10.82 -0.93
C HIS A 72 5.62 10.20 -1.67
N ALA A 73 5.66 10.27 -3.00
CA ALA A 73 4.66 9.67 -3.86
C ALA A 73 4.95 8.17 -4.02
N VAL A 74 4.11 7.35 -3.41
CA VAL A 74 4.25 5.88 -3.43
C VAL A 74 3.31 5.22 -4.42
N ASP A 75 2.16 5.85 -4.70
CA ASP A 75 1.12 5.38 -5.60
C ASP A 75 0.49 6.52 -6.39
N ALA A 76 -0.10 6.19 -7.55
CA ALA A 76 -0.93 7.12 -8.31
C ALA A 76 -2.35 7.20 -7.69
N VAL A 77 -2.48 7.90 -6.56
CA VAL A 77 -3.72 7.96 -5.76
C VAL A 77 -4.93 8.39 -6.58
N GLN A 78 -4.75 9.29 -7.56
CA GLN A 78 -5.81 9.75 -8.45
C GLN A 78 -6.40 8.66 -9.35
N GLU A 79 -5.67 7.57 -9.56
CA GLU A 79 -6.10 6.44 -10.39
C GLU A 79 -6.83 5.35 -9.58
N GLN A 80 -6.96 5.53 -8.25
CA GLN A 80 -7.77 4.64 -7.43
C GLN A 80 -9.27 4.86 -7.67
N PRO A 81 -10.10 3.82 -7.50
CA PRO A 81 -11.56 3.96 -7.61
C PRO A 81 -12.11 5.07 -6.72
N ASP A 82 -13.16 5.73 -7.19
CA ASP A 82 -13.92 6.77 -6.48
C ASP A 82 -13.11 8.01 -6.04
N MET A 83 -11.84 8.12 -6.46
CA MET A 83 -11.04 9.30 -6.19
C MET A 83 -11.38 10.45 -7.16
N PRO A 84 -11.50 11.69 -6.66
CA PRO A 84 -11.73 12.86 -7.51
C PRO A 84 -10.48 13.19 -8.31
N PHE A 85 -10.27 12.49 -9.43
CA PHE A 85 -9.06 12.50 -10.26
C PHE A 85 -8.47 13.89 -10.47
N SER A 86 -9.25 14.81 -11.06
CA SER A 86 -8.75 16.15 -11.38
C SER A 86 -8.33 16.96 -10.15
N LEU A 87 -9.04 16.78 -9.04
CA LEU A 87 -8.71 17.46 -7.80
C LEU A 87 -7.40 16.92 -7.22
N ILE A 88 -7.27 15.60 -7.06
CA ILE A 88 -6.07 14.96 -6.53
C ILE A 88 -4.85 15.33 -7.37
N MET A 89 -4.94 15.19 -8.69
CA MET A 89 -3.86 15.53 -9.62
C MET A 89 -3.43 17.00 -9.50
N ASN A 90 -4.38 17.94 -9.40
CA ASN A 90 -4.05 19.37 -9.29
C ASN A 90 -3.41 19.70 -7.93
N GLU A 91 -3.92 19.11 -6.85
CA GLU A 91 -3.35 19.31 -5.52
C GLU A 91 -1.96 18.68 -5.39
N GLU A 92 -1.74 17.49 -5.97
CA GLU A 92 -0.42 16.84 -6.01
C GLU A 92 0.61 17.69 -6.75
N ARG A 93 0.27 18.21 -7.93
CA ARG A 93 1.12 19.14 -8.68
C ARG A 93 1.42 20.41 -7.89
N SER A 94 0.42 20.93 -7.19
CA SER A 94 0.59 22.08 -6.30
C SER A 94 1.50 21.77 -5.13
N LEU A 95 1.35 20.60 -4.50
CA LEU A 95 2.20 20.13 -3.41
C LEU A 95 3.67 19.99 -3.88
N CYS A 96 3.90 19.35 -5.03
CA CYS A 96 5.24 19.19 -5.61
C CYS A 96 5.99 20.51 -5.82
N ARG A 97 5.28 21.61 -6.14
CA ARG A 97 5.88 22.96 -6.27
C ARG A 97 6.23 23.61 -4.94
N GLN A 98 5.62 23.17 -3.84
CA GLN A 98 5.70 23.80 -2.52
C GLN A 98 6.62 23.07 -1.54
N VAL A 99 6.93 21.79 -1.80
CA VAL A 99 7.83 21.00 -0.96
C VAL A 99 9.28 21.17 -1.37
N ASP A 100 10.20 20.86 -0.46
CA ASP A 100 11.62 20.98 -0.70
C ASP A 100 12.17 19.76 -1.49
N HIS A 101 11.60 18.57 -1.27
CA HIS A 101 11.94 17.33 -1.98
C HIS A 101 10.69 16.52 -2.31
N VAL A 102 10.73 15.88 -3.49
CA VAL A 102 9.76 14.87 -3.89
C VAL A 102 10.50 13.54 -4.05
N PHE A 103 10.05 12.51 -3.35
CA PHE A 103 10.51 11.13 -3.54
C PHE A 103 9.42 10.35 -4.26
N VAL A 104 9.82 9.48 -5.16
CA VAL A 104 8.91 8.63 -5.94
C VAL A 104 9.42 7.21 -5.94
N THR A 105 8.50 6.26 -5.91
CA THR A 105 8.82 4.83 -5.85
C THR A 105 8.88 4.14 -7.20
N SER A 106 8.38 4.79 -8.27
CA SER A 106 8.41 4.21 -9.62
C SER A 106 8.87 5.21 -10.69
N PRO A 107 9.44 4.73 -11.80
CA PRO A 107 9.80 5.58 -12.93
C PRO A 107 8.61 6.33 -13.52
N LYS A 108 7.41 5.71 -13.52
CA LYS A 108 6.20 6.34 -14.04
C LYS A 108 5.72 7.51 -13.19
N LEU A 109 5.79 7.38 -11.86
CA LEU A 109 5.54 8.49 -10.94
C LEU A 109 6.57 9.61 -11.13
N ARG A 110 7.85 9.26 -11.33
CA ARG A 110 8.87 10.27 -11.64
C ARG A 110 8.53 11.04 -12.90
N GLU A 111 8.26 10.35 -14.01
CA GLU A 111 7.87 10.97 -15.29
C GLU A 111 6.68 11.94 -15.13
N SER A 112 5.68 11.54 -14.36
CA SER A 112 4.46 12.34 -14.18
C SER A 112 4.65 13.58 -13.30
N LEU A 113 5.58 13.56 -12.33
CA LEU A 113 5.76 14.61 -11.34
C LEU A 113 7.00 15.51 -11.58
N GLU A 114 7.96 15.05 -12.38
CA GLU A 114 9.19 15.78 -12.71
C GLU A 114 8.95 17.21 -13.23
N PRO A 115 7.89 17.48 -14.06
CA PRO A 115 7.61 18.85 -14.51
C PRO A 115 7.19 19.82 -13.39
N TYR A 116 6.81 19.30 -12.22
CA TYR A 116 6.27 20.08 -11.12
C TYR A 116 7.22 20.21 -9.92
N SER A 117 8.38 19.53 -9.95
CA SER A 117 9.36 19.60 -8.86
C SER A 117 10.78 19.73 -9.41
N LYS A 118 11.57 20.67 -8.83
CA LYS A 118 12.99 20.83 -9.15
C LYS A 118 13.89 19.80 -8.45
N ARG A 119 13.39 19.11 -7.43
CA ARG A 119 14.14 18.19 -6.56
C ARG A 119 13.37 16.88 -6.39
N ILE A 120 13.24 16.16 -7.50
CA ILE A 120 12.64 14.83 -7.50
C ILE A 120 13.72 13.75 -7.49
N LYS A 121 13.55 12.72 -6.67
CA LYS A 121 14.44 11.56 -6.59
C LYS A 121 13.65 10.27 -6.63
N PHE A 122 14.15 9.33 -7.39
CA PHE A 122 13.63 7.97 -7.43
C PHE A 122 14.27 7.14 -6.31
N HIS A 123 13.42 6.62 -5.44
CA HIS A 123 13.77 5.67 -4.39
C HIS A 123 12.79 4.51 -4.48
N PRO A 124 13.18 3.38 -5.08
CA PRO A 124 12.32 2.22 -5.19
C PRO A 124 11.95 1.69 -3.81
N ASN A 125 10.85 0.98 -3.74
CA ASN A 125 10.51 0.22 -2.55
C ASN A 125 11.60 -0.82 -2.26
N VAL A 126 11.79 -1.12 -0.98
CA VAL A 126 12.77 -2.09 -0.49
C VAL A 126 12.05 -3.22 0.23
N VAL A 127 12.75 -4.33 0.42
CA VAL A 127 12.25 -5.49 1.15
C VAL A 127 12.99 -5.63 2.49
N ASP A 128 12.28 -6.10 3.50
CA ASP A 128 12.89 -6.63 4.73
C ASP A 128 13.45 -8.04 4.45
N TYR A 129 14.67 -8.06 3.93
CA TYR A 129 15.34 -9.31 3.53
C TYR A 129 15.47 -10.28 4.70
N ASP A 130 15.92 -9.79 5.88
CA ASP A 130 16.13 -10.61 7.06
C ASP A 130 14.82 -11.25 7.56
N HIS A 131 13.71 -10.58 7.32
CA HIS A 131 12.40 -11.11 7.65
C HIS A 131 11.96 -12.21 6.68
N PHE A 132 11.95 -11.92 5.37
CA PHE A 132 11.43 -12.86 4.37
C PHE A 132 12.36 -14.03 4.09
N SER A 133 13.69 -13.87 4.19
CA SER A 133 14.65 -14.96 4.01
C SER A 133 14.52 -16.08 5.06
N LYS A 134 13.85 -15.85 6.16
CA LYS A 134 13.52 -16.91 7.15
C LYS A 134 12.75 -18.06 6.53
N SER A 135 11.98 -17.82 5.47
CA SER A 135 11.24 -18.87 4.75
C SER A 135 12.13 -20.00 4.23
N LEU A 136 13.41 -19.70 3.89
CA LEU A 136 14.36 -20.66 3.37
C LEU A 136 14.73 -21.79 4.37
N GLY A 137 14.55 -21.54 5.67
CA GLY A 137 14.85 -22.49 6.73
C GLY A 137 13.63 -23.22 7.29
N ILE A 138 12.42 -22.91 6.80
CA ILE A 138 11.17 -23.49 7.31
C ILE A 138 10.91 -24.82 6.64
N LYS A 139 10.61 -25.84 7.44
CA LYS A 139 10.27 -27.18 6.96
C LYS A 139 8.77 -27.33 6.73
N SER A 140 8.37 -28.30 5.91
CA SER A 140 6.96 -28.56 5.60
C SER A 140 6.13 -28.88 6.86
N GLU A 141 6.72 -29.46 7.88
CA GLU A 141 6.09 -29.77 9.16
C GLU A 141 5.76 -28.54 10.02
N ASP A 142 6.46 -27.40 9.76
CA ASP A 142 6.28 -26.14 10.49
C ASP A 142 5.30 -25.18 9.79
N LEU A 143 4.72 -25.60 8.65
CA LEU A 143 3.77 -24.75 7.92
C LEU A 143 2.49 -24.53 8.73
N PRO A 144 1.86 -23.35 8.60
CA PRO A 144 0.55 -23.10 9.21
C PRO A 144 -0.49 -24.14 8.76
N GLY A 145 -1.29 -24.65 9.70
CA GLY A 145 -2.23 -25.74 9.43
C GLY A 145 -3.26 -25.43 8.33
N ASP A 146 -3.68 -24.16 8.20
CA ASP A 146 -4.58 -23.72 7.15
C ASP A 146 -3.92 -23.74 5.76
N LEU A 147 -2.60 -23.54 5.67
CA LEU A 147 -1.85 -23.68 4.43
C LEU A 147 -1.50 -25.16 4.17
N ALA A 148 -1.05 -25.88 5.20
CA ALA A 148 -0.64 -27.28 5.09
C ALA A 148 -1.78 -28.19 4.62
N SER A 149 -3.03 -27.85 4.91
CA SER A 149 -4.22 -28.58 4.45
C SER A 149 -4.52 -28.44 2.95
N ILE A 150 -3.89 -27.46 2.28
CA ILE A 150 -4.06 -27.25 0.83
C ILE A 150 -3.04 -28.12 0.09
N PRO A 151 -3.45 -28.91 -0.91
CA PRO A 151 -2.51 -29.72 -1.68
C PRO A 151 -1.45 -28.89 -2.43
N GLU A 152 -0.30 -29.46 -2.66
CA GLU A 152 0.73 -28.89 -3.54
C GLU A 152 0.43 -29.21 -5.03
N PRO A 153 0.94 -28.42 -5.99
CA PRO A 153 1.71 -27.18 -5.79
C PRO A 153 0.79 -25.97 -5.47
N ARG A 154 1.27 -25.06 -4.61
CA ARG A 154 0.56 -23.86 -4.18
C ARG A 154 1.14 -22.63 -4.84
N ILE A 155 0.31 -21.87 -5.56
CA ILE A 155 0.65 -20.59 -6.20
C ILE A 155 0.18 -19.48 -5.27
N GLY A 156 1.10 -18.74 -4.68
CA GLY A 156 0.79 -17.83 -3.57
C GLY A 156 0.69 -16.36 -3.99
N PHE A 157 -0.35 -15.67 -3.50
CA PHE A 157 -0.45 -14.22 -3.51
C PHE A 157 -0.63 -13.70 -2.08
N ILE A 158 0.17 -12.70 -1.70
CA ILE A 158 0.07 -12.01 -0.41
C ILE A 158 -0.19 -10.52 -0.67
N GLY A 159 -1.34 -10.01 -0.26
CA GLY A 159 -1.72 -8.61 -0.44
C GLY A 159 -3.22 -8.40 -0.37
N ALA A 160 -3.65 -7.14 -0.43
CA ALA A 160 -5.07 -6.84 -0.52
C ALA A 160 -5.66 -7.35 -1.84
N ILE A 161 -6.76 -8.07 -1.75
CA ILE A 161 -7.47 -8.66 -2.87
C ILE A 161 -8.52 -7.65 -3.32
N SER A 162 -8.25 -6.95 -4.41
CA SER A 162 -9.15 -5.93 -4.97
C SER A 162 -9.17 -6.00 -6.49
N ASP A 163 -10.35 -5.81 -7.08
CA ASP A 163 -10.58 -5.95 -8.51
C ASP A 163 -9.94 -4.84 -9.37
N TYR A 164 -9.63 -3.69 -8.76
CA TYR A 164 -8.89 -2.65 -9.47
C TYR A 164 -7.38 -2.92 -9.54
N LYS A 165 -6.85 -3.78 -8.65
CA LYS A 165 -5.43 -4.20 -8.65
C LYS A 165 -5.22 -5.54 -9.34
N LEU A 166 -6.10 -6.51 -9.08
CA LEU A 166 -5.95 -7.88 -9.57
C LEU A 166 -6.89 -8.16 -10.74
N SER A 167 -6.44 -9.01 -11.66
CA SER A 167 -7.26 -9.52 -12.74
C SER A 167 -8.07 -10.73 -12.27
N ILE A 168 -9.22 -10.45 -11.64
CA ILE A 168 -10.08 -11.46 -11.01
C ILE A 168 -10.51 -12.53 -12.02
N GLU A 169 -10.84 -12.11 -13.24
CA GLU A 169 -11.28 -12.98 -14.32
C GLU A 169 -10.13 -13.91 -14.78
N LEU A 170 -8.92 -13.37 -14.98
CA LEU A 170 -7.74 -14.16 -15.35
C LEU A 170 -7.44 -15.23 -14.30
N ILE A 171 -7.56 -14.87 -13.02
CA ILE A 171 -7.33 -15.80 -11.90
C ILE A 171 -8.34 -16.95 -11.97
N ALA A 172 -9.62 -16.65 -12.17
CA ALA A 172 -10.67 -17.67 -12.28
C ALA A 172 -10.44 -18.59 -13.49
N ASP A 173 -10.09 -18.01 -14.66
CA ASP A 173 -9.85 -18.77 -15.88
C ASP A 173 -8.63 -19.70 -15.75
N LEU A 174 -7.55 -19.20 -15.14
CA LEU A 174 -6.35 -20.01 -14.87
C LEU A 174 -6.62 -21.13 -13.88
N ALA A 175 -7.38 -20.86 -12.82
CA ALA A 175 -7.75 -21.88 -11.86
C ALA A 175 -8.59 -22.99 -12.50
N LYS A 176 -9.56 -22.62 -13.32
CA LYS A 176 -10.39 -23.58 -14.08
C LYS A 176 -9.60 -24.40 -15.08
N SER A 177 -8.64 -23.77 -15.76
CA SER A 177 -7.82 -24.43 -16.79
C SER A 177 -6.70 -25.31 -16.20
N ASN A 178 -6.37 -25.13 -14.92
CA ASN A 178 -5.28 -25.83 -14.24
C ASN A 178 -5.75 -26.43 -12.90
N PRO A 179 -6.60 -27.46 -12.93
CA PRO A 179 -7.19 -28.02 -11.70
C PRO A 179 -6.19 -28.70 -10.76
N SER A 180 -4.97 -29.00 -11.23
CA SER A 180 -3.88 -29.54 -10.42
C SER A 180 -3.07 -28.48 -9.66
N LEU A 181 -3.25 -27.19 -9.96
CA LEU A 181 -2.61 -26.08 -9.25
C LEU A 181 -3.56 -25.54 -8.19
N ASN A 182 -3.04 -25.13 -7.05
CA ASN A 182 -3.82 -24.55 -5.96
C ASN A 182 -3.42 -23.09 -5.79
N PHE A 183 -4.36 -22.17 -5.98
CA PHE A 183 -4.15 -20.72 -5.91
C PHE A 183 -4.51 -20.22 -4.51
N VAL A 184 -3.52 -19.74 -3.78
CA VAL A 184 -3.67 -19.35 -2.37
C VAL A 184 -3.53 -17.84 -2.24
N PHE A 185 -4.57 -17.21 -1.71
CA PHE A 185 -4.64 -15.75 -1.51
C PHE A 185 -4.64 -15.42 -0.02
N ILE A 186 -3.70 -14.56 0.39
CA ILE A 186 -3.53 -14.11 1.77
C ILE A 186 -3.65 -12.59 1.81
N GLY A 187 -4.64 -12.11 2.52
CA GLY A 187 -4.90 -10.69 2.70
C GLY A 187 -6.39 -10.36 2.83
N PRO A 188 -6.71 -9.09 3.09
CA PRO A 188 -8.08 -8.65 3.14
C PRO A 188 -8.70 -8.62 1.74
N THR A 189 -10.00 -8.93 1.67
CA THR A 189 -10.83 -8.85 0.44
C THR A 189 -11.46 -7.47 0.26
N GLU A 190 -11.27 -6.59 1.23
CA GLU A 190 -11.80 -5.23 1.23
C GLU A 190 -10.64 -4.26 1.37
N GLU A 191 -10.49 -3.35 0.42
CA GLU A 191 -9.56 -2.25 0.50
C GLU A 191 -10.27 -0.97 0.04
N GLY A 192 -10.53 -0.07 0.98
CA GLY A 192 -11.36 1.10 0.75
C GLY A 192 -12.86 0.79 0.76
N GLU A 193 -13.64 1.54 -0.01
CA GLU A 193 -15.11 1.42 -0.06
C GLU A 193 -15.61 0.41 -1.12
N ALA A 194 -14.72 -0.10 -1.96
CA ALA A 194 -15.09 -1.00 -3.06
C ALA A 194 -15.10 -2.46 -2.60
N PHE A 195 -16.28 -3.07 -2.61
CA PHE A 195 -16.43 -4.52 -2.43
C PHE A 195 -15.89 -5.24 -3.67
N THR A 196 -14.87 -6.07 -3.48
CA THR A 196 -14.35 -6.92 -4.55
C THR A 196 -15.34 -8.05 -4.83
N ASN A 197 -15.78 -8.17 -6.09
CA ASN A 197 -16.67 -9.25 -6.50
C ASN A 197 -15.86 -10.52 -6.78
N LEU A 198 -15.83 -11.44 -5.83
CA LEU A 198 -15.18 -12.75 -5.94
C LEU A 198 -16.12 -13.88 -6.34
N LYS A 199 -17.30 -13.58 -6.88
CA LYS A 199 -18.30 -14.61 -7.25
C LYS A 199 -17.75 -15.66 -8.21
N SER A 200 -16.91 -15.26 -9.18
CA SER A 200 -16.26 -16.20 -10.11
C SER A 200 -15.28 -17.15 -9.43
N TRP A 201 -14.73 -16.78 -8.28
CA TRP A 201 -13.81 -17.63 -7.51
C TRP A 201 -14.53 -18.69 -6.69
N SER A 202 -15.78 -18.43 -6.26
CA SER A 202 -16.57 -19.37 -5.46
C SER A 202 -16.92 -20.67 -6.22
N GLU A 203 -16.83 -20.63 -7.55
CA GLU A 203 -17.05 -21.80 -8.42
C GLU A 203 -15.79 -22.68 -8.58
N SER A 204 -14.61 -22.14 -8.18
CA SER A 204 -13.33 -22.82 -8.34
C SER A 204 -12.94 -23.56 -7.06
N LYS A 205 -12.74 -24.88 -7.17
CA LYS A 205 -12.38 -25.74 -6.02
C LYS A 205 -10.92 -25.61 -5.57
N ASN A 206 -10.09 -24.94 -6.37
CA ASN A 206 -8.65 -24.78 -6.19
C ASN A 206 -8.22 -23.32 -5.98
N ILE A 207 -9.15 -22.46 -5.60
CA ILE A 207 -8.85 -21.09 -5.11
C ILE A 207 -9.15 -21.03 -3.61
N TYR A 208 -8.14 -20.66 -2.83
CA TYR A 208 -8.19 -20.60 -1.38
C TYR A 208 -7.91 -19.19 -0.88
N CYS A 209 -8.85 -18.59 -0.16
CA CYS A 209 -8.68 -17.28 0.48
C CYS A 209 -8.49 -17.50 1.99
N LEU A 210 -7.26 -17.31 2.49
CA LEU A 210 -6.92 -17.57 3.89
C LEU A 210 -7.11 -16.35 4.80
N GLY A 211 -7.59 -15.22 4.22
CA GLY A 211 -7.76 -13.97 4.96
C GLY A 211 -6.43 -13.30 5.36
N PRO A 212 -6.48 -12.19 6.10
CA PRO A 212 -5.29 -11.47 6.53
C PRO A 212 -4.49 -12.26 7.57
N LYS A 213 -3.17 -12.20 7.46
CA LYS A 213 -2.21 -12.79 8.40
C LYS A 213 -1.32 -11.72 9.02
N LYS A 214 -0.74 -12.01 10.18
CA LYS A 214 0.23 -11.10 10.80
C LYS A 214 1.50 -11.05 9.94
N TYR A 215 2.12 -9.87 9.89
CA TYR A 215 3.35 -9.69 9.13
C TYR A 215 4.45 -10.67 9.55
N CYS A 216 4.60 -10.91 10.85
CA CYS A 216 5.59 -11.86 11.39
C CYS A 216 5.41 -13.30 10.91
N ASP A 217 4.21 -13.68 10.49
CA ASP A 217 3.89 -15.05 10.06
C ASP A 217 4.06 -15.24 8.55
N LEU A 218 4.21 -14.16 7.76
CA LEU A 218 4.27 -14.23 6.30
C LEU A 218 5.39 -15.13 5.76
N PRO A 219 6.60 -15.21 6.37
CA PRO A 219 7.62 -16.15 5.93
C PRO A 219 7.20 -17.62 6.00
N LEU A 220 6.35 -18.00 6.99
CA LEU A 220 5.80 -19.35 7.11
C LEU A 220 4.90 -19.70 5.91
N TYR A 221 4.12 -18.74 5.45
CA TYR A 221 3.27 -18.93 4.26
C TYR A 221 4.10 -18.94 2.98
N CYS A 222 5.11 -18.07 2.85
CA CYS A 222 6.01 -18.09 1.71
C CYS A 222 6.70 -19.45 1.55
N ALA A 223 7.16 -20.05 2.65
CA ALA A 223 7.82 -21.35 2.64
C ALA A 223 6.96 -22.48 2.04
N GLY A 224 5.63 -22.35 2.13
CA GLY A 224 4.70 -23.35 1.58
C GLY A 224 4.27 -23.10 0.13
N PHE A 225 4.77 -22.06 -0.54
CA PHE A 225 4.44 -21.76 -1.94
C PHE A 225 5.45 -22.38 -2.91
N ALA A 226 4.96 -22.85 -4.05
CA ALA A 226 5.82 -23.27 -5.17
C ALA A 226 6.31 -22.04 -5.97
N CYS A 227 5.50 -20.98 -6.05
CA CYS A 227 5.90 -19.67 -6.59
C CYS A 227 5.06 -18.55 -5.97
N GLY A 228 5.62 -17.35 -5.95
CA GLY A 228 4.88 -16.13 -5.71
C GLY A 228 4.22 -15.64 -6.99
N TRP A 229 3.01 -15.09 -6.91
CA TRP A 229 2.29 -14.65 -8.09
C TRP A 229 1.76 -13.22 -7.93
N LEU A 230 1.84 -12.44 -9.01
CA LEU A 230 1.37 -11.06 -9.07
C LEU A 230 0.42 -10.88 -10.26
N PRO A 231 -0.84 -11.37 -10.17
CA PRO A 231 -1.83 -11.31 -11.25
C PRO A 231 -2.41 -9.89 -11.38
N LEU A 232 -1.56 -8.90 -11.62
CA LEU A 232 -1.96 -7.51 -11.67
C LEU A 232 -2.76 -7.20 -12.93
N ARG A 233 -3.86 -6.47 -12.77
CA ARG A 233 -4.65 -5.92 -13.89
C ARG A 233 -3.84 -4.83 -14.60
N LYS A 234 -3.84 -4.82 -15.92
CA LYS A 234 -3.22 -3.75 -16.73
C LYS A 234 -4.10 -2.50 -16.72
N ASN A 235 -3.79 -1.53 -15.90
CA ASN A 235 -4.43 -0.22 -15.85
C ASN A 235 -3.43 0.88 -15.47
N LYS A 236 -3.87 2.13 -15.44
CA LYS A 236 -2.99 3.27 -15.13
C LYS A 236 -2.45 3.22 -13.70
N TYR A 237 -3.24 2.72 -12.75
CA TYR A 237 -2.81 2.58 -11.36
C TYR A 237 -1.66 1.56 -11.25
N THR A 238 -1.88 0.33 -11.72
CA THR A 238 -0.87 -0.74 -11.64
C THR A 238 0.37 -0.45 -12.50
N ALA A 239 0.22 0.26 -13.63
CA ALA A 239 1.36 0.72 -14.44
C ALA A 239 2.28 1.71 -13.71
N SER A 240 1.78 2.36 -12.65
CA SER A 240 2.54 3.29 -11.82
C SER A 240 3.08 2.66 -10.53
N MET A 241 2.72 1.42 -10.24
CA MET A 241 3.18 0.71 -9.04
C MET A 241 4.62 0.24 -9.17
N PHE A 242 5.26 0.11 -8.01
CA PHE A 242 6.50 -0.65 -7.83
C PHE A 242 6.21 -1.72 -6.77
N PRO A 243 5.80 -2.95 -7.17
CA PRO A 243 5.22 -3.93 -6.27
C PRO A 243 6.29 -4.50 -5.31
N MET A 244 6.19 -4.15 -4.03
CA MET A 244 7.09 -4.68 -2.97
C MET A 244 7.06 -6.20 -2.91
N LYS A 245 5.90 -6.81 -3.17
CA LYS A 245 5.70 -8.26 -3.12
C LYS A 245 6.62 -9.04 -4.06
N PHE A 246 7.00 -8.45 -5.20
CA PHE A 246 8.01 -9.04 -6.08
C PHE A 246 9.33 -9.30 -5.34
N PHE A 247 9.82 -8.30 -4.60
CA PHE A 247 11.07 -8.43 -3.85
C PHE A 247 10.92 -9.28 -2.59
N GLU A 248 9.75 -9.25 -1.96
CA GLU A 248 9.46 -10.11 -0.81
C GLU A 248 9.48 -11.58 -1.20
N TYR A 249 8.90 -11.96 -2.35
CA TYR A 249 8.96 -13.32 -2.86
C TYR A 249 10.39 -13.73 -3.23
N LEU A 250 11.14 -12.87 -3.91
CA LEU A 250 12.54 -13.16 -4.22
C LEU A 250 13.38 -13.33 -2.94
N ALA A 251 13.18 -12.49 -1.92
CA ALA A 251 13.86 -12.62 -0.64
C ALA A 251 13.45 -13.91 0.09
N ALA A 252 12.22 -14.37 -0.10
CA ALA A 252 11.74 -15.65 0.38
C ALA A 252 12.25 -16.86 -0.43
N GLY A 253 13.05 -16.65 -1.49
CA GLY A 253 13.56 -17.72 -2.36
C GLY A 253 12.55 -18.27 -3.36
N LEU A 254 11.43 -17.58 -3.57
CA LEU A 254 10.38 -18.01 -4.48
C LEU A 254 10.65 -17.53 -5.92
N PRO A 255 10.40 -18.33 -6.93
CA PRO A 255 10.18 -17.85 -8.28
C PRO A 255 8.92 -16.98 -8.33
N VAL A 256 8.89 -15.98 -9.24
CA VAL A 256 7.78 -15.02 -9.37
C VAL A 256 7.30 -14.97 -10.82
#